data_8302eb515f5f546ab51041ea04767b3e
#
_entry.id   8302eb515f5f546ab51041ea04767b3e
#
_cell.length_a   1.000
_cell.length_b   1.000
_cell.length_c   1.000
_cell.angle_alpha   90.00
_cell.angle_beta   90.00
_cell.angle_gamma   90.00
#
_symmetry.space_group_name_H-M   'P 1'
#
loop_
_entity.id
_entity.type
_entity.pdbx_description
1 polymer ?
#
loop_
_entity_poly.entity_id
_entity_poly.type
_entity_poly.pdbx_seq_one_letter_code
_entity_poly.pdbx_strand_id
1 'polypeptide(L)'
;LTINDMLRIGDWIVMEKSKADGEVLEIGLTTVKVQNWDKTITTIPTYTLISDSFTNWRGMENSGGRRIARSFVIDADTVKFCTPEMLERFKKFQLISKYIEDKEKEIEAYNKLNNVDTSNLVNGRRQTNIGIFRAYLHEYIKDCPYINKDMTFMVRQLAPTEYGIPIQIYAFSSNKEWISYENIQSDIFDHVFAVVTMFDLKIYQRPSSNTLEKVHVLEI
;
A
#
# COMPACT_ATOMS: atom_id res chain seq x y z
N LEU A 1 1.43 -34.92 17.23
CA LEU A 1 1.86 -33.71 16.52
C LEU A 1 3.34 -33.51 16.86
N THR A 2 4.19 -33.73 15.89
CA THR A 2 5.65 -33.55 16.05
C THR A 2 5.97 -32.07 15.76
N ILE A 3 6.74 -31.43 16.62
CA ILE A 3 7.22 -30.04 16.44
C ILE A 3 7.85 -29.84 15.07
N ASN A 4 8.47 -30.87 14.51
CA ASN A 4 9.13 -30.85 13.19
C ASN A 4 8.21 -30.50 12.02
N ASP A 5 6.89 -30.67 12.14
CA ASP A 5 5.94 -30.26 11.08
C ASP A 5 5.54 -28.79 11.19
N MET A 6 5.59 -28.21 12.38
CA MET A 6 5.26 -26.81 12.63
C MET A 6 6.48 -25.89 12.46
N LEU A 7 7.68 -26.40 12.83
CA LEU A 7 8.91 -25.62 12.91
C LEU A 7 10.10 -26.42 12.42
N ARG A 8 11.03 -25.79 11.70
CA ARG A 8 12.29 -26.37 11.24
C ARG A 8 13.44 -25.40 11.52
N ILE A 9 14.64 -25.94 11.64
CA ILE A 9 15.87 -25.13 11.67
C ILE A 9 15.97 -24.35 10.37
N GLY A 10 16.31 -23.06 10.47
CA GLY A 10 16.32 -22.13 9.36
C GLY A 10 15.00 -21.38 9.13
N ASP A 11 13.89 -21.78 9.78
CA ASP A 11 12.65 -21.01 9.66
C ASP A 11 12.77 -19.64 10.31
N TRP A 12 12.27 -18.63 9.64
CA TRP A 12 12.01 -17.35 10.28
C TRP A 12 10.68 -17.41 11.00
N ILE A 13 10.71 -17.15 12.32
CA ILE A 13 9.50 -17.09 13.15
C ILE A 13 9.40 -15.77 13.91
N VAL A 14 8.16 -15.37 14.17
CA VAL A 14 7.83 -14.24 15.06
C VAL A 14 6.93 -14.74 16.18
N MET A 15 7.36 -14.54 17.42
CA MET A 15 6.61 -14.83 18.63
C MET A 15 6.72 -13.66 19.61
N GLU A 16 5.77 -12.74 19.55
CA GLU A 16 5.80 -11.46 20.28
C GLU A 16 5.93 -11.66 21.80
N LYS A 17 5.17 -12.62 22.36
CA LYS A 17 5.18 -12.90 23.82
C LYS A 17 6.57 -13.28 24.33
N SER A 18 7.35 -13.98 23.51
CA SER A 18 8.72 -14.41 23.82
C SER A 18 9.77 -13.42 23.33
N LYS A 19 9.38 -12.31 22.70
CA LYS A 19 10.27 -11.34 22.05
C LYS A 19 11.23 -12.02 21.06
N ALA A 20 10.73 -13.02 20.34
CA ALA A 20 11.48 -13.73 19.30
C ALA A 20 11.01 -13.21 17.94
N ASP A 21 11.96 -12.75 17.13
CA ASP A 21 11.78 -12.38 15.73
C ASP A 21 13.08 -12.67 14.99
N GLY A 22 13.15 -13.83 14.36
CA GLY A 22 14.39 -14.26 13.71
C GLY A 22 14.40 -15.71 13.28
N GLU A 23 15.59 -16.21 13.01
CA GLU A 23 15.84 -17.55 12.47
C GLU A 23 16.00 -18.60 13.57
N VAL A 24 15.37 -19.74 13.40
CA VAL A 24 15.51 -20.90 14.29
C VAL A 24 16.89 -21.55 14.08
N LEU A 25 17.75 -21.45 15.11
CA LEU A 25 19.08 -22.03 15.07
C LEU A 25 19.09 -23.50 15.51
N GLU A 26 18.30 -23.85 16.54
CA GLU A 26 18.36 -25.16 17.18
C GLU A 26 16.98 -25.53 17.74
N ILE A 27 16.61 -26.77 17.55
CA ILE A 27 15.41 -27.38 18.14
C ILE A 27 15.86 -28.51 19.06
N GLY A 28 15.87 -28.26 20.36
CA GLY A 28 16.15 -29.22 21.38
C GLY A 28 14.90 -29.93 21.90
N LEU A 29 15.10 -30.86 22.83
CA LEU A 29 13.99 -31.60 23.44
C LEU A 29 13.05 -30.69 24.27
N THR A 30 13.62 -29.73 24.99
CA THR A 30 12.90 -28.87 25.92
C THR A 30 12.89 -27.40 25.52
N THR A 31 13.75 -26.99 24.60
CA THR A 31 13.93 -25.59 24.20
C THR A 31 14.21 -25.46 22.71
N VAL A 32 13.80 -24.34 22.15
CA VAL A 32 14.13 -23.87 20.79
C VAL A 32 14.91 -22.56 20.92
N LYS A 33 16.04 -22.46 20.20
CA LYS A 33 16.83 -21.21 20.12
C LYS A 33 16.54 -20.48 18.82
N VAL A 34 16.20 -19.20 18.94
CA VAL A 34 15.94 -18.29 17.82
C VAL A 34 16.97 -17.17 17.85
N GLN A 35 17.70 -16.97 16.76
CA GLN A 35 18.56 -15.82 16.59
C GLN A 35 17.74 -14.67 16.01
N ASN A 36 17.51 -13.67 16.83
CA ASN A 36 16.85 -12.43 16.41
C ASN A 36 17.70 -11.67 15.40
N TRP A 37 17.09 -10.73 14.67
CA TRP A 37 17.78 -9.93 13.64
C TRP A 37 18.87 -9.02 14.22
N ASP A 38 18.76 -8.62 15.50
CA ASP A 38 19.80 -7.89 16.23
C ASP A 38 20.95 -8.78 16.74
N LYS A 39 20.95 -10.09 16.35
CA LYS A 39 21.93 -11.10 16.73
C LYS A 39 21.83 -11.62 18.17
N THR A 40 20.87 -11.16 18.95
CA THR A 40 20.58 -11.78 20.25
C THR A 40 19.93 -13.16 20.06
N ILE A 41 20.01 -14.02 21.07
CA ILE A 41 19.40 -15.35 21.05
C ILE A 41 18.28 -15.41 22.07
N THR A 42 17.07 -15.67 21.61
CA THR A 42 15.92 -15.98 22.45
C THR A 42 15.78 -17.49 22.59
N THR A 43 15.73 -18.00 23.83
CA THR A 43 15.45 -19.40 24.11
C THR A 43 14.00 -19.58 24.53
N ILE A 44 13.25 -20.35 23.77
CA ILE A 44 11.82 -20.57 23.96
C ILE A 44 11.60 -21.99 24.45
N PRO A 45 10.91 -22.22 25.59
CA PRO A 45 10.50 -23.55 25.98
C PRO A 45 9.63 -24.23 24.92
N THR A 46 9.87 -25.48 24.60
CA THR A 46 9.17 -26.20 23.53
C THR A 46 7.65 -26.23 23.72
N TYR A 47 7.21 -26.37 25.00
CA TYR A 47 5.77 -26.37 25.31
C TYR A 47 5.08 -25.03 24.96
N THR A 48 5.82 -23.90 24.99
CA THR A 48 5.27 -22.57 24.66
C THR A 48 4.91 -22.48 23.18
N LEU A 49 5.68 -23.13 22.30
CA LEU A 49 5.37 -23.21 20.86
C LEU A 49 4.14 -24.07 20.55
N ILE A 50 3.70 -24.90 21.50
CA ILE A 50 2.49 -25.72 21.38
C ILE A 50 1.28 -25.00 21.99
N SER A 51 1.49 -24.25 23.07
CA SER A 51 0.43 -23.58 23.83
C SER A 51 0.07 -22.19 23.30
N ASP A 52 1.03 -21.50 22.69
CA ASP A 52 0.88 -20.16 22.16
C ASP A 52 0.97 -20.13 20.62
N SER A 53 0.41 -19.08 20.02
CA SER A 53 0.53 -18.85 18.58
C SER A 53 1.85 -18.17 18.23
N PHE A 54 2.43 -18.56 17.12
CA PHE A 54 3.56 -17.89 16.47
C PHE A 54 3.35 -17.80 14.97
N THR A 55 3.96 -16.83 14.33
CA THR A 55 3.97 -16.70 12.87
C THR A 55 5.21 -17.37 12.30
N ASN A 56 5.04 -18.29 11.34
CA ASN A 56 6.15 -18.91 10.60
C ASN A 56 6.16 -18.32 9.18
N TRP A 57 7.26 -17.68 8.81
CA TRP A 57 7.43 -17.02 7.51
C TRP A 57 7.85 -17.97 6.38
N ARG A 58 8.04 -19.26 6.63
CA ARG A 58 8.30 -20.28 5.60
C ARG A 58 7.26 -20.24 4.47
N GLY A 59 5.99 -19.98 4.82
CA GLY A 59 4.93 -19.82 3.82
C GLY A 59 5.20 -18.67 2.85
N MET A 60 5.73 -17.55 3.32
CA MET A 60 6.15 -16.44 2.48
C MET A 60 7.35 -16.81 1.61
N GLU A 61 8.37 -17.47 2.19
CA GLU A 61 9.56 -17.91 1.45
C GLU A 61 9.24 -18.90 0.34
N ASN A 62 8.28 -19.80 0.58
CA ASN A 62 7.81 -20.78 -0.41
C ASN A 62 6.81 -20.18 -1.41
N SER A 63 6.26 -18.99 -1.15
CA SER A 63 5.31 -18.33 -2.03
C SER A 63 5.98 -17.63 -3.21
N GLY A 64 5.17 -17.18 -4.16
CA GLY A 64 5.62 -16.40 -5.32
C GLY A 64 6.03 -14.97 -5.01
N GLY A 65 5.94 -14.48 -3.75
CA GLY A 65 6.31 -13.09 -3.45
C GLY A 65 6.16 -12.67 -2.00
N ARG A 66 6.79 -11.54 -1.67
CA ARG A 66 6.69 -10.90 -0.35
C ARG A 66 5.71 -9.74 -0.42
N ARG A 67 4.73 -9.71 0.49
CA ARG A 67 3.63 -8.74 0.49
C ARG A 67 4.11 -7.33 0.79
N ILE A 68 3.71 -6.39 -0.06
CA ILE A 68 3.71 -4.95 0.17
C ILE A 68 2.28 -4.55 0.53
N ALA A 69 2.05 -3.99 1.71
CA ALA A 69 0.75 -3.51 2.16
C ALA A 69 0.94 -2.18 2.91
N ARG A 70 1.32 -1.14 2.17
CA ARG A 70 1.65 0.18 2.71
C ARG A 70 0.67 1.22 2.20
N SER A 71 0.28 2.16 3.06
CA SER A 71 -0.65 3.24 2.73
C SER A 71 0.00 4.61 2.92
N PHE A 72 -0.55 5.58 2.21
CA PHE A 72 -0.29 7.01 2.40
C PHE A 72 -1.63 7.74 2.45
N VAL A 73 -1.68 8.92 3.04
CA VAL A 73 -2.92 9.64 3.30
C VAL A 73 -3.03 10.85 2.37
N ILE A 74 -4.10 10.91 1.61
CA ILE A 74 -4.44 12.08 0.77
C ILE A 74 -5.21 13.09 1.62
N ASP A 75 -4.81 14.34 1.51
CA ASP A 75 -5.54 15.48 2.06
C ASP A 75 -6.92 15.57 1.41
N ALA A 76 -7.98 15.39 2.21
CA ALA A 76 -9.36 15.32 1.73
C ALA A 76 -9.81 16.61 1.02
N ASP A 77 -9.29 17.76 1.42
CA ASP A 77 -9.64 19.07 0.84
C ASP A 77 -9.16 19.21 -0.61
N THR A 78 -8.24 18.35 -1.04
CA THR A 78 -7.73 18.34 -2.42
C THR A 78 -8.54 17.46 -3.37
N VAL A 79 -9.49 16.69 -2.85
CA VAL A 79 -10.33 15.80 -3.65
C VAL A 79 -11.44 16.60 -4.33
N LYS A 80 -11.55 16.46 -5.65
CA LYS A 80 -12.55 17.20 -6.46
C LYS A 80 -12.98 16.42 -7.70
N PHE A 81 -14.11 16.82 -8.27
CA PHE A 81 -14.47 16.41 -9.62
C PHE A 81 -13.48 16.97 -10.63
N CYS A 82 -13.15 16.16 -11.64
CA CYS A 82 -12.29 16.62 -12.73
C CYS A 82 -13.02 17.60 -13.64
N THR A 83 -12.36 18.70 -13.96
CA THR A 83 -12.80 19.60 -15.03
C THR A 83 -12.38 19.04 -16.39
N PRO A 84 -12.98 19.52 -17.51
CA PRO A 84 -12.54 19.13 -18.86
C PRO A 84 -11.04 19.38 -19.08
N GLU A 85 -10.51 20.49 -18.61
CA GLU A 85 -9.08 20.84 -18.74
C GLU A 85 -8.19 19.85 -17.96
N MET A 86 -8.64 19.40 -16.79
CA MET A 86 -7.95 18.38 -16.01
C MET A 86 -7.92 17.04 -16.77
N LEU A 87 -9.04 16.63 -17.35
CA LEU A 87 -9.14 15.38 -18.12
C LEU A 87 -8.22 15.42 -19.35
N GLU A 88 -8.20 16.51 -20.11
CA GLU A 88 -7.29 16.70 -21.24
C GLU A 88 -5.81 16.68 -20.83
N ARG A 89 -5.48 17.20 -19.66
CA ARG A 89 -4.14 17.12 -19.09
C ARG A 89 -3.79 15.67 -18.72
N PHE A 90 -4.69 14.96 -18.05
CA PHE A 90 -4.46 13.57 -17.61
C PHE A 90 -4.41 12.57 -18.76
N LYS A 91 -5.13 12.82 -19.86
CA LYS A 91 -5.04 12.02 -21.10
C LYS A 91 -3.62 12.00 -21.71
N LYS A 92 -2.77 12.97 -21.38
CA LYS A 92 -1.36 12.98 -21.79
C LYS A 92 -0.50 11.98 -21.01
N PHE A 93 -1.00 11.41 -19.93
CA PHE A 93 -0.30 10.40 -19.16
C PHE A 93 -0.50 9.03 -19.81
N GLN A 94 0.54 8.50 -20.43
CA GLN A 94 0.47 7.31 -21.29
C GLN A 94 -0.22 6.11 -20.61
N LEU A 95 0.08 5.86 -19.32
CA LEU A 95 -0.46 4.72 -18.57
C LEU A 95 -1.99 4.73 -18.43
N ILE A 96 -2.63 5.89 -18.46
CA ILE A 96 -4.06 6.04 -18.16
C ILE A 96 -4.87 6.76 -19.26
N SER A 97 -4.25 7.14 -20.36
CA SER A 97 -4.95 7.81 -21.47
C SER A 97 -6.19 7.04 -21.90
N LYS A 98 -6.01 5.77 -22.23
CA LYS A 98 -7.11 4.88 -22.63
C LYS A 98 -8.16 4.68 -21.53
N TYR A 99 -7.73 4.52 -20.28
CA TYR A 99 -8.65 4.39 -19.16
C TYR A 99 -9.57 5.62 -19.03
N ILE A 100 -9.02 6.82 -19.17
CA ILE A 100 -9.81 8.07 -19.07
C ILE A 100 -10.82 8.15 -20.19
N GLU A 101 -10.42 7.89 -21.46
CA GLU A 101 -11.30 7.91 -22.61
C GLU A 101 -12.45 6.90 -22.50
N ASP A 102 -12.14 5.68 -22.09
CA ASP A 102 -13.15 4.63 -21.93
C ASP A 102 -14.10 4.97 -20.78
N LYS A 103 -13.59 5.56 -19.71
CA LYS A 103 -14.39 6.00 -18.57
C LYS A 103 -15.28 7.19 -18.87
N GLU A 104 -14.84 8.14 -19.70
CA GLU A 104 -15.67 9.24 -20.20
C GLU A 104 -16.86 8.71 -20.99
N LYS A 105 -16.62 7.78 -21.94
CA LYS A 105 -17.70 7.15 -22.72
C LYS A 105 -18.70 6.41 -21.84
N GLU A 106 -18.22 5.64 -20.87
CA GLU A 106 -19.08 4.94 -19.90
C GLU A 106 -19.96 5.90 -19.12
N ILE A 107 -19.38 6.97 -18.61
CA ILE A 107 -20.08 7.98 -17.82
C ILE A 107 -21.11 8.74 -18.68
N GLU A 108 -20.73 9.13 -19.88
CA GLU A 108 -21.61 9.82 -20.81
C GLU A 108 -22.82 8.93 -21.17
N ALA A 109 -22.59 7.68 -21.53
CA ALA A 109 -23.64 6.73 -21.82
C ALA A 109 -24.58 6.53 -20.64
N TYR A 110 -24.04 6.38 -19.42
CA TYR A 110 -24.84 6.27 -18.20
C TYR A 110 -25.71 7.50 -17.95
N ASN A 111 -25.12 8.69 -18.03
CA ASN A 111 -25.83 9.95 -17.76
C ASN A 111 -26.92 10.18 -18.81
N LYS A 112 -26.67 9.88 -20.07
CA LYS A 112 -27.66 9.98 -21.16
C LYS A 112 -28.82 8.99 -20.96
N LEU A 113 -28.53 7.73 -20.64
CA LEU A 113 -29.54 6.69 -20.40
C LEU A 113 -30.49 7.07 -19.26
N ASN A 114 -29.98 7.73 -18.23
CA ASN A 114 -30.73 8.13 -17.05
C ASN A 114 -31.28 9.56 -17.13
N ASN A 115 -31.20 10.22 -18.30
CA ASN A 115 -31.66 11.61 -18.53
C ASN A 115 -31.14 12.57 -17.46
N VAL A 116 -29.87 12.44 -17.09
CA VAL A 116 -29.24 13.27 -16.05
C VAL A 116 -29.07 14.71 -16.55
N ASP A 117 -29.56 15.68 -15.78
CA ASP A 117 -29.22 17.09 -15.97
C ASP A 117 -27.79 17.36 -15.51
N THR A 118 -26.88 17.45 -16.46
CA THR A 118 -25.45 17.67 -16.21
C THR A 118 -25.05 19.11 -15.95
N SER A 119 -26.00 20.05 -15.93
CA SER A 119 -25.76 21.47 -15.65
C SER A 119 -25.19 21.71 -14.24
N ASN A 120 -25.53 20.82 -13.31
CA ASN A 120 -25.00 20.85 -11.95
C ASN A 120 -23.98 19.68 -11.72
N LEU A 121 -22.85 20.01 -11.09
CA LEU A 121 -21.75 19.07 -10.87
C LEU A 121 -22.12 17.86 -9.99
N VAL A 122 -23.10 18.00 -9.10
CA VAL A 122 -23.53 16.87 -8.23
C VAL A 122 -24.43 15.87 -8.94
N ASN A 123 -24.98 16.25 -10.09
CA ASN A 123 -25.86 15.38 -10.84
C ASN A 123 -25.08 14.38 -11.69
N GLY A 124 -25.55 13.13 -11.67
CA GLY A 124 -24.99 12.05 -12.47
C GLY A 124 -23.62 11.56 -12.01
N ARG A 125 -22.97 10.83 -12.92
CA ARG A 125 -21.62 10.28 -12.66
C ARG A 125 -20.56 11.21 -13.26
N ARG A 126 -19.46 11.35 -12.55
CA ARG A 126 -18.28 12.14 -12.98
C ARG A 126 -17.01 11.48 -12.51
N GLN A 127 -15.90 11.79 -13.15
CA GLN A 127 -14.58 11.38 -12.69
C GLN A 127 -14.07 12.32 -11.60
N THR A 128 -13.33 11.79 -10.65
CA THR A 128 -12.62 12.55 -9.62
C THR A 128 -11.12 12.40 -9.78
N ASN A 129 -10.36 13.39 -9.36
CA ASN A 129 -8.90 13.35 -9.42
C ASN A 129 -8.32 12.17 -8.63
N ILE A 130 -8.86 11.86 -7.44
CA ILE A 130 -8.43 10.71 -6.64
C ILE A 130 -8.76 9.37 -7.32
N GLY A 131 -9.88 9.30 -8.05
CA GLY A 131 -10.27 8.11 -8.81
C GLY A 131 -9.29 7.84 -9.96
N ILE A 132 -8.93 8.89 -10.70
CA ILE A 132 -7.95 8.79 -11.80
C ILE A 132 -6.55 8.48 -11.24
N PHE A 133 -6.16 9.10 -10.13
CA PHE A 133 -4.89 8.80 -9.48
C PHE A 133 -4.78 7.33 -9.04
N ARG A 134 -5.87 6.76 -8.46
CA ARG A 134 -5.91 5.34 -8.14
C ARG A 134 -5.75 4.44 -9.37
N ALA A 135 -6.41 4.79 -10.47
CA ALA A 135 -6.25 4.06 -11.73
C ALA A 135 -4.82 4.15 -12.26
N TYR A 136 -4.20 5.33 -12.17
CA TYR A 136 -2.80 5.51 -12.53
C TYR A 136 -1.88 4.61 -11.70
N LEU A 137 -2.03 4.62 -10.39
CA LEU A 137 -1.22 3.77 -9.51
C LEU A 137 -1.42 2.28 -9.80
N HIS A 138 -2.64 1.87 -10.13
CA HIS A 138 -2.92 0.48 -10.50
C HIS A 138 -2.12 0.07 -11.75
N GLU A 139 -2.16 0.86 -12.81
CA GLU A 139 -1.41 0.57 -14.04
C GLU A 139 0.10 0.69 -13.81
N TYR A 140 0.56 1.64 -13.00
CA TYR A 140 1.96 1.76 -12.62
C TYR A 140 2.48 0.50 -11.89
N ILE A 141 1.74 0.01 -10.88
CA ILE A 141 2.09 -1.23 -10.16
C ILE A 141 2.07 -2.45 -11.09
N LYS A 142 1.09 -2.52 -11.97
CA LYS A 142 0.96 -3.57 -12.97
C LYS A 142 2.15 -3.59 -13.95
N ASP A 143 2.69 -2.42 -14.28
CA ASP A 143 3.83 -2.28 -15.19
C ASP A 143 5.18 -2.50 -14.49
N CYS A 144 5.20 -2.44 -13.15
CA CYS A 144 6.42 -2.62 -12.37
C CYS A 144 6.99 -4.04 -12.55
N PRO A 145 8.24 -4.20 -13.01
CA PRO A 145 8.83 -5.51 -13.29
C PRO A 145 9.10 -6.36 -12.04
N TYR A 146 9.15 -5.70 -10.87
CA TYR A 146 9.45 -6.35 -9.60
C TYR A 146 8.20 -6.82 -8.85
N ILE A 147 7.01 -6.59 -9.40
CA ILE A 147 5.75 -7.05 -8.82
C ILE A 147 5.30 -8.35 -9.49
N ASN A 148 4.96 -9.34 -8.66
CA ASN A 148 4.41 -10.60 -9.15
C ASN A 148 2.95 -10.39 -9.58
N LYS A 149 2.71 -10.52 -10.89
CA LYS A 149 1.40 -10.27 -11.53
C LYS A 149 0.43 -11.45 -11.38
N ASP A 150 0.94 -12.63 -11.02
CA ASP A 150 0.11 -13.81 -10.79
C ASP A 150 -0.49 -13.82 -9.37
N MET A 151 0.00 -12.93 -8.51
CA MET A 151 -0.55 -12.74 -7.16
C MET A 151 -1.46 -11.51 -7.12
N THR A 152 -2.35 -11.48 -6.13
CA THR A 152 -3.30 -10.37 -5.95
C THR A 152 -2.56 -9.04 -5.82
N PHE A 153 -2.89 -8.09 -6.69
CA PHE A 153 -2.47 -6.70 -6.51
C PHE A 153 -3.66 -5.75 -6.67
N MET A 154 -3.66 -4.69 -5.90
CA MET A 154 -4.69 -3.66 -5.96
C MET A 154 -4.20 -2.34 -5.39
N VAL A 155 -4.80 -1.26 -5.86
CA VAL A 155 -4.73 0.06 -5.21
C VAL A 155 -6.12 0.39 -4.69
N ARG A 156 -6.26 0.46 -3.38
CA ARG A 156 -7.56 0.64 -2.73
C ARG A 156 -7.58 1.85 -1.80
N GLN A 157 -8.76 2.42 -1.66
CA GLN A 157 -9.05 3.42 -0.66
C GLN A 157 -9.50 2.72 0.62
N LEU A 158 -8.89 3.05 1.74
CA LEU A 158 -9.33 2.59 3.06
C LEU A 158 -10.35 3.56 3.65
N ALA A 159 -10.89 3.22 4.82
CA ALA A 159 -11.81 4.10 5.54
C ALA A 159 -11.14 5.46 5.81
N PRO A 160 -11.82 6.58 5.58
CA PRO A 160 -11.31 7.90 5.92
C PRO A 160 -10.95 8.01 7.41
N THR A 161 -9.95 8.81 7.71
CA THR A 161 -9.47 9.10 9.07
C THR A 161 -9.51 10.60 9.32
N GLU A 162 -9.23 11.02 10.55
CA GLU A 162 -9.05 12.45 10.89
C GLU A 162 -7.90 13.13 10.12
N TYR A 163 -6.99 12.34 9.54
CA TYR A 163 -5.88 12.82 8.72
C TYR A 163 -6.20 12.89 7.23
N GLY A 164 -7.34 12.37 6.79
CA GLY A 164 -7.75 12.36 5.40
C GLY A 164 -8.06 10.96 4.86
N ILE A 165 -7.82 10.76 3.57
CA ILE A 165 -8.22 9.54 2.85
C ILE A 165 -7.00 8.65 2.58
N PRO A 166 -6.85 7.51 3.29
CA PRO A 166 -5.75 6.60 3.05
C PRO A 166 -5.93 5.84 1.73
N ILE A 167 -4.88 5.84 0.90
CA ILE A 167 -4.75 4.98 -0.28
C ILE A 167 -3.70 3.92 0.04
N GLN A 168 -4.06 2.66 -0.14
CA GLN A 168 -3.16 1.53 0.10
C GLN A 168 -2.76 0.87 -1.22
N ILE A 169 -1.47 0.67 -1.38
CA ILE A 169 -0.90 -0.24 -2.36
C ILE A 169 -0.78 -1.60 -1.70
N TYR A 170 -1.46 -2.59 -2.28
CA TYR A 170 -1.40 -3.99 -1.88
C TYR A 170 -0.89 -4.80 -3.06
N ALA A 171 0.30 -5.34 -2.95
CA ALA A 171 0.95 -6.08 -4.02
C ALA A 171 1.95 -7.10 -3.44
N PHE A 172 2.55 -7.93 -4.29
CA PHE A 172 3.60 -8.86 -3.89
C PHE A 172 4.85 -8.61 -4.73
N SER A 173 5.96 -8.30 -4.06
CA SER A 173 7.28 -8.25 -4.69
C SER A 173 7.71 -9.65 -5.09
N SER A 174 8.18 -9.81 -6.32
CA SER A 174 8.77 -11.09 -6.79
C SER A 174 10.11 -11.40 -6.11
N ASN A 175 10.85 -10.36 -5.68
CA ASN A 175 12.05 -10.53 -4.87
C ASN A 175 11.67 -10.49 -3.38
N LYS A 176 12.05 -11.55 -2.65
CA LYS A 176 11.73 -11.73 -1.22
C LYS A 176 12.89 -11.40 -0.29
N GLU A 177 14.10 -11.26 -0.86
CA GLU A 177 15.30 -10.87 -0.12
C GLU A 177 15.07 -9.48 0.52
N TRP A 178 15.42 -9.34 1.80
CA TRP A 178 14.99 -8.19 2.61
C TRP A 178 15.45 -6.84 2.04
N ILE A 179 16.72 -6.71 1.73
CA ILE A 179 17.27 -5.44 1.22
C ILE A 179 16.63 -5.05 -0.11
N SER A 180 16.54 -6.00 -1.03
CA SER A 180 15.92 -5.81 -2.34
C SER A 180 14.44 -5.48 -2.22
N TYR A 181 13.72 -6.16 -1.33
CA TYR A 181 12.31 -5.87 -1.04
C TYR A 181 12.10 -4.45 -0.52
N GLU A 182 12.91 -3.99 0.43
CA GLU A 182 12.81 -2.63 0.96
C GLU A 182 13.14 -1.57 -0.11
N ASN A 183 14.13 -1.82 -0.96
CA ASN A 183 14.46 -0.93 -2.08
C ASN A 183 13.28 -0.84 -3.08
N ILE A 184 12.73 -1.98 -3.51
CA ILE A 184 11.56 -2.01 -4.41
C ILE A 184 10.38 -1.23 -3.80
N GLN A 185 10.12 -1.44 -2.52
CA GLN A 185 9.07 -0.74 -1.82
C GLN A 185 9.33 0.77 -1.75
N SER A 186 10.57 1.18 -1.46
CA SER A 186 10.97 2.58 -1.43
C SER A 186 10.82 3.25 -2.79
N ASP A 187 11.33 2.63 -3.86
CA ASP A 187 11.22 3.16 -5.22
C ASP A 187 9.76 3.40 -5.65
N ILE A 188 8.87 2.46 -5.31
CA ILE A 188 7.44 2.61 -5.58
C ILE A 188 6.88 3.83 -4.84
N PHE A 189 7.20 4.01 -3.55
CA PHE A 189 6.64 5.12 -2.77
C PHE A 189 7.28 6.45 -3.09
N ASP A 190 8.56 6.50 -3.45
CA ASP A 190 9.21 7.71 -3.96
C ASP A 190 8.50 8.22 -5.23
N HIS A 191 8.18 7.31 -6.14
CA HIS A 191 7.38 7.66 -7.32
C HIS A 191 5.98 8.16 -6.96
N VAL A 192 5.28 7.49 -6.05
CA VAL A 192 3.94 7.89 -5.57
C VAL A 192 3.97 9.32 -5.05
N PHE A 193 4.93 9.64 -4.18
CA PHE A 193 5.05 10.96 -3.57
C PHE A 193 5.41 12.06 -4.58
N ALA A 194 6.23 11.72 -5.57
CA ALA A 194 6.58 12.66 -6.63
C ALA A 194 5.39 12.97 -7.57
N VAL A 195 4.62 11.94 -7.93
CA VAL A 195 3.58 12.06 -8.97
C VAL A 195 2.23 12.57 -8.44
N VAL A 196 1.92 12.44 -7.16
CA VAL A 196 0.61 12.77 -6.57
C VAL A 196 0.16 14.20 -6.90
N THR A 197 1.07 15.16 -6.91
CA THR A 197 0.78 16.56 -7.19
C THR A 197 0.34 16.80 -8.64
N MET A 198 0.72 15.92 -9.57
CA MET A 198 0.30 15.97 -10.97
C MET A 198 -1.20 15.73 -11.15
N PHE A 199 -1.85 15.14 -10.14
CA PHE A 199 -3.29 14.90 -10.07
C PHE A 199 -4.04 15.94 -9.24
N ASP A 200 -3.42 17.08 -8.94
CA ASP A 200 -3.96 18.14 -8.06
C ASP A 200 -4.31 17.60 -6.66
N LEU A 201 -3.60 16.61 -6.19
CA LEU A 201 -3.73 16.02 -4.87
C LEU A 201 -2.53 16.38 -4.00
N LYS A 202 -2.74 16.38 -2.69
CA LYS A 202 -1.68 16.57 -1.69
C LYS A 202 -1.66 15.40 -0.72
N ILE A 203 -0.47 15.04 -0.27
CA ILE A 203 -0.30 14.14 0.87
C ILE A 203 -0.57 14.94 2.13
N TYR A 204 -1.34 14.36 3.05
CA TYR A 204 -1.56 14.98 4.35
C TYR A 204 -0.25 15.03 5.13
N GLN A 205 0.05 16.20 5.67
CA GLN A 205 1.16 16.42 6.60
C GLN A 205 0.66 17.28 7.76
N ARG A 206 1.03 16.94 8.98
CA ARG A 206 0.77 17.83 10.11
C ARG A 206 1.46 19.16 9.86
N PRO A 207 0.78 20.30 10.08
CA PRO A 207 1.42 21.61 10.02
C PRO A 207 2.64 21.63 10.95
N SER A 208 3.79 22.02 10.42
CA SER A 208 4.96 22.29 11.27
C SER A 208 4.76 23.59 12.02
N SER A 209 5.51 23.79 13.13
CA SER A 209 5.52 25.08 13.85
C SER A 209 5.83 26.27 12.92
N ASN A 210 6.73 26.10 11.98
CA ASN A 210 7.06 27.13 10.97
C ASN A 210 5.90 27.44 10.02
N THR A 211 4.98 26.49 9.79
CA THR A 211 3.79 26.72 8.96
C THR A 211 2.75 27.52 9.74
N LEU A 212 2.61 27.27 11.03
CA LEU A 212 1.69 27.99 11.92
C LEU A 212 2.16 29.44 12.16
N GLU A 213 3.47 29.67 12.29
CA GLU A 213 4.03 31.03 12.41
C GLU A 213 3.78 31.88 11.16
N LYS A 214 3.82 31.29 9.95
CA LYS A 214 3.51 32.01 8.71
C LYS A 214 2.04 32.44 8.59
N VAL A 215 1.13 31.68 9.17
CA VAL A 215 -0.31 32.04 9.20
C VAL A 215 -0.53 33.23 10.13
N HIS A 216 0.13 33.29 11.28
CA HIS A 216 0.03 34.41 12.21
C HIS A 216 0.59 35.73 11.67
N VAL A 217 1.56 35.69 10.76
CA VAL A 217 2.16 36.90 10.14
C VAL A 217 1.27 37.50 9.04
N LEU A 218 0.30 36.75 8.51
CA LEU A 218 -0.62 37.21 7.46
C LEU A 218 -1.92 37.84 8.02
N GLU A 219 -2.14 37.80 9.33
CA GLU A 219 -3.30 38.37 10.02
C GLU A 219 -3.00 39.72 10.72
N ILE A 220 -1.82 40.32 10.50
CA ILE A 220 -1.41 41.63 10.95
C ILE A 220 -1.19 42.54 9.71
#